data_5d117c6c6229a1cd7c5f7a254f92adb8
#
_entry.id   5d117c6c6229a1cd7c5f7a254f92adb8
#
_cell.length_a   1.000
_cell.length_b   1.000
_cell.length_c   1.000
_cell.angle_alpha   90.00
_cell.angle_beta   90.00
_cell.angle_gamma   90.00
#
_symmetry.space_group_name_H-M   'P 1'
#
loop_
_entity.id
_entity.type
_entity.pdbx_description
1 polymer ?
#
loop_
_entity_poly.entity_id
_entity_poly.type
_entity_poly.pdbx_seq_one_letter_code
_entity_poly.pdbx_strand_id
1 'polypeptide(L)'
;MLLIQISAAQGPAECELAVKYTLQRLLQDAKQRTISLTLLDCTESQHGYLSVLLQADGESVEAWANSWCGSIKWVFPSKIRPAHKRKNWFVGVAQFALPETLPSDDEIVFQACRASGSGGQHVNTTDSAVHATHAATGISVKVMTERSQHANKKR
;
A
#
# COMPACT_ATOMS: atom_id res chain seq x y z
N MET A 1 -6.43 -15.38 -9.35
CA MET A 1 -5.94 -14.75 -8.10
C MET A 1 -5.19 -13.47 -8.40
N LEU A 2 -5.51 -12.39 -7.73
CA LEU A 2 -4.87 -11.09 -7.94
C LEU A 2 -4.80 -10.30 -6.63
N LEU A 3 -4.07 -9.18 -6.66
CA LEU A 3 -3.97 -8.25 -5.54
C LEU A 3 -4.78 -6.99 -5.82
N ILE A 4 -5.42 -6.46 -4.80
CA ILE A 4 -6.13 -5.19 -4.85
C ILE A 4 -5.57 -4.28 -3.76
N GLN A 5 -5.20 -3.06 -4.14
CA GLN A 5 -4.77 -2.03 -3.21
C GLN A 5 -5.77 -0.89 -3.17
N ILE A 6 -6.15 -0.50 -1.96
CA ILE A 6 -6.97 0.68 -1.71
C ILE A 6 -6.08 1.68 -0.98
N SER A 7 -6.05 2.92 -1.46
CA SER A 7 -5.14 3.94 -0.90
C SER A 7 -5.81 5.30 -0.80
N ALA A 8 -5.55 5.98 0.31
CA ALA A 8 -5.89 7.39 0.49
C ALA A 8 -4.85 8.31 -0.18
N ALA A 9 -3.73 7.76 -0.62
CA ALA A 9 -2.58 8.50 -1.16
C ALA A 9 -2.14 9.60 -0.18
N GLN A 10 -2.09 10.85 -0.63
CA GLN A 10 -1.73 11.99 0.21
C GLN A 10 -2.95 12.82 0.62
N GLY A 11 -4.13 12.22 0.58
CA GLY A 11 -5.35 12.90 0.96
C GLY A 11 -5.48 13.18 2.45
N PRO A 12 -6.41 14.05 2.85
CA PRO A 12 -6.66 14.36 4.25
C PRO A 12 -7.25 13.17 5.01
N ALA A 13 -7.42 13.31 6.32
CA ALA A 13 -7.93 12.25 7.19
C ALA A 13 -9.30 11.70 6.77
N GLU A 14 -10.12 12.52 6.13
CA GLU A 14 -11.42 12.08 5.60
C GLU A 14 -11.26 11.04 4.49
N CYS A 15 -10.17 11.12 3.70
CA CYS A 15 -9.84 10.10 2.70
C CYS A 15 -9.44 8.77 3.36
N GLU A 16 -8.79 8.80 4.51
CA GLU A 16 -8.46 7.61 5.30
C GLU A 16 -9.74 6.91 5.79
N LEU A 17 -10.73 7.69 6.22
CA LEU A 17 -12.05 7.16 6.56
C LEU A 17 -12.75 6.61 5.32
N ALA A 18 -12.61 7.27 4.18
CA ALA A 18 -13.16 6.77 2.91
C ALA A 18 -12.53 5.45 2.47
N VAL A 19 -11.24 5.22 2.75
CA VAL A 19 -10.60 3.92 2.52
C VAL A 19 -11.29 2.83 3.35
N LYS A 20 -11.60 3.11 4.60
CA LYS A 20 -12.34 2.18 5.46
C LYS A 20 -13.72 1.85 4.88
N TYR A 21 -14.44 2.85 4.43
CA TYR A 21 -15.76 2.65 3.80
C TYR A 21 -15.65 1.87 2.49
N THR A 22 -14.62 2.14 1.69
CA THR A 22 -14.35 1.42 0.46
C THR A 22 -14.06 -0.06 0.74
N LEU A 23 -13.25 -0.35 1.74
CA LEU A 23 -12.96 -1.71 2.15
C LEU A 23 -14.23 -2.46 2.58
N GLN A 24 -15.05 -1.85 3.40
CA GLN A 24 -16.32 -2.45 3.85
C GLN A 24 -17.23 -2.76 2.67
N ARG A 25 -17.37 -1.83 1.74
CA ARG A 25 -18.20 -1.99 0.55
C ARG A 25 -17.64 -3.06 -0.40
N LEU A 26 -16.34 -3.08 -0.56
CA LEU A 26 -15.65 -4.08 -1.39
C LEU A 26 -15.87 -5.49 -0.83
N LEU A 27 -15.71 -5.66 0.48
CA LEU A 27 -15.95 -6.95 1.13
C LEU A 27 -17.39 -7.42 0.97
N GLN A 28 -18.34 -6.51 1.10
CA GLN A 28 -19.76 -6.80 0.94
C GLN A 28 -20.09 -7.21 -0.50
N ASP A 29 -19.57 -6.48 -1.48
CA ASP A 29 -19.80 -6.78 -2.90
C ASP A 29 -19.15 -8.12 -3.29
N ALA A 30 -17.94 -8.38 -2.80
CA ALA A 30 -17.25 -9.65 -3.03
C ALA A 30 -18.04 -10.84 -2.48
N LYS A 31 -18.61 -10.69 -1.30
CA LYS A 31 -19.44 -11.73 -0.68
C LYS A 31 -20.66 -12.05 -1.54
N GLN A 32 -21.32 -11.05 -2.10
CA GLN A 32 -22.47 -11.23 -2.98
C GLN A 32 -22.10 -11.92 -4.29
N ARG A 33 -20.87 -11.76 -4.76
CA ARG A 33 -20.38 -12.33 -6.02
C ARG A 33 -19.53 -13.58 -5.84
N THR A 34 -19.52 -14.15 -4.65
CA THR A 34 -18.77 -15.37 -4.31
C THR A 34 -17.25 -15.22 -4.59
N ILE A 35 -16.72 -14.03 -4.37
CA ILE A 35 -15.29 -13.76 -4.48
C ILE A 35 -14.67 -13.81 -3.10
N SER A 36 -13.57 -14.56 -2.96
CA SER A 36 -12.82 -14.66 -1.71
C SER A 36 -11.82 -13.51 -1.60
N LEU A 37 -11.92 -12.75 -0.53
CA LEU A 37 -10.97 -11.68 -0.21
C LEU A 37 -10.22 -12.00 1.06
N THR A 38 -8.90 -11.85 1.02
CA THR A 38 -8.03 -12.04 2.17
C THR A 38 -7.21 -10.76 2.39
N LEU A 39 -7.27 -10.22 3.61
CA LEU A 39 -6.46 -9.06 3.96
C LEU A 39 -5.00 -9.51 4.14
N LEU A 40 -4.09 -8.98 3.32
CA LEU A 40 -2.67 -9.29 3.40
C LEU A 40 -1.91 -8.28 4.26
N ASP A 41 -2.23 -7.00 4.10
CA ASP A 41 -1.55 -5.93 4.82
C ASP A 41 -2.43 -4.70 4.88
N CYS A 42 -2.23 -3.88 5.90
CA CYS A 42 -2.89 -2.59 6.00
C CYS A 42 -2.01 -1.63 6.81
N THR A 43 -2.10 -0.35 6.46
CA THR A 43 -1.50 0.73 7.25
C THR A 43 -2.64 1.47 7.92
N GLU A 44 -2.80 1.25 9.21
CA GLU A 44 -3.86 1.88 9.99
C GLU A 44 -3.54 3.34 10.30
N SER A 45 -4.59 4.14 10.46
CA SER A 45 -4.50 5.52 10.90
C SER A 45 -5.54 5.77 11.98
N GLN A 46 -5.48 6.95 12.60
CA GLN A 46 -6.42 7.32 13.67
C GLN A 46 -7.89 7.24 13.20
N HIS A 47 -8.16 7.55 11.92
CA HIS A 47 -9.54 7.66 11.40
C HIS A 47 -9.94 6.53 10.46
N GLY A 48 -9.00 5.69 10.06
CA GLY A 48 -9.27 4.60 9.14
C GLY A 48 -7.99 3.93 8.69
N TYR A 49 -7.75 3.90 7.38
CA TYR A 49 -6.55 3.30 6.79
C TYR A 49 -5.91 4.23 5.79
N LEU A 50 -4.58 4.31 5.81
CA LEU A 50 -3.79 4.95 4.75
C LEU A 50 -3.79 4.08 3.50
N SER A 51 -3.63 2.78 3.67
CA SER A 51 -3.68 1.81 2.58
C SER A 51 -4.10 0.44 3.07
N VAL A 52 -4.66 -0.35 2.16
CA VAL A 52 -5.07 -1.74 2.41
C VAL A 52 -4.67 -2.57 1.21
N LEU A 53 -4.07 -3.73 1.46
CA LEU A 53 -3.71 -4.71 0.43
C LEU A 53 -4.50 -5.99 0.64
N LEU A 54 -5.23 -6.40 -0.39
CA LEU A 54 -6.09 -7.58 -0.38
C LEU A 54 -5.67 -8.55 -1.47
N GLN A 55 -5.85 -9.84 -1.21
CA GLN A 55 -5.76 -10.90 -2.20
C GLN A 55 -7.17 -11.33 -2.58
N ALA A 56 -7.47 -11.31 -3.86
CA ALA A 56 -8.78 -11.67 -4.38
C ALA A 56 -8.70 -12.93 -5.24
N ASP A 57 -9.66 -13.84 -5.07
CA ASP A 57 -9.77 -15.06 -5.85
C ASP A 57 -11.23 -15.39 -6.11
N GLY A 58 -11.52 -15.94 -7.28
CA GLY A 58 -12.87 -16.34 -7.65
C GLY A 58 -13.06 -16.35 -9.15
N GLU A 59 -14.20 -16.86 -9.58
CA GLU A 59 -14.59 -16.84 -10.98
C GLU A 59 -14.80 -15.39 -11.44
N SER A 60 -14.21 -15.02 -12.57
CA SER A 60 -14.28 -13.65 -13.13
C SER A 60 -13.73 -12.57 -12.20
N VAL A 61 -12.79 -12.92 -11.34
CA VAL A 61 -12.19 -11.98 -10.36
C VAL A 61 -11.53 -10.78 -11.05
N GLU A 62 -10.91 -10.98 -12.21
CA GLU A 62 -10.26 -9.88 -12.94
C GLU A 62 -11.27 -8.84 -13.42
N ALA A 63 -12.37 -9.28 -14.00
CA ALA A 63 -13.42 -8.39 -14.47
C ALA A 63 -14.07 -7.65 -13.31
N TRP A 64 -14.32 -8.35 -12.22
CA TRP A 64 -14.86 -7.74 -11.00
C TRP A 64 -13.92 -6.70 -10.41
N ALA A 65 -12.65 -7.04 -10.26
CA ALA A 65 -11.64 -6.11 -9.74
C ALA A 65 -11.49 -4.89 -10.65
N ASN A 66 -11.53 -5.10 -11.96
CA ASN A 66 -11.43 -4.03 -12.93
C ASN A 66 -12.57 -3.01 -12.79
N SER A 67 -13.77 -3.47 -12.43
CA SER A 67 -14.91 -2.59 -12.20
C SER A 67 -14.73 -1.67 -10.97
N TRP A 68 -13.85 -2.04 -10.04
CA TRP A 68 -13.54 -1.27 -8.85
C TRP A 68 -12.32 -0.36 -9.02
N CYS A 69 -11.48 -0.60 -10.03
CA CYS A 69 -10.24 0.15 -10.22
C CYS A 69 -10.48 1.59 -10.66
N GLY A 70 -9.60 2.46 -10.22
CA GLY A 70 -9.63 3.89 -10.54
C GLY A 70 -9.81 4.74 -9.29
N SER A 71 -10.24 5.98 -9.48
CA SER A 71 -10.54 6.89 -8.39
C SER A 71 -12.01 6.79 -8.01
N ILE A 72 -12.27 6.48 -6.74
CA ILE A 72 -13.62 6.43 -6.19
C ILE A 72 -13.88 7.69 -5.40
N LYS A 73 -14.96 8.39 -5.73
CA LYS A 73 -15.39 9.58 -5.03
C LYS A 73 -16.43 9.22 -3.97
N TRP A 74 -16.12 9.51 -2.72
CA TRP A 74 -17.06 9.44 -1.62
C TRP A 74 -17.59 10.84 -1.32
N VAL A 75 -18.89 10.94 -1.11
CA VAL A 75 -19.56 12.20 -0.79
C VAL A 75 -20.17 12.10 0.58
N PHE A 76 -19.57 12.78 1.54
CA PHE A 76 -20.11 12.90 2.90
C PHE A 76 -19.53 14.14 3.58
N PRO A 77 -20.26 14.75 4.52
CA PRO A 77 -19.70 15.84 5.33
C PRO A 77 -18.59 15.28 6.25
N SER A 78 -17.55 16.08 6.48
CA SER A 78 -16.47 15.66 7.36
C SER A 78 -16.97 15.47 8.80
N LYS A 79 -16.75 14.29 9.34
CA LYS A 79 -17.01 13.99 10.76
C LYS A 79 -15.87 14.46 11.65
N ILE A 80 -14.70 14.73 11.06
CA ILE A 80 -13.49 15.13 11.75
C ILE A 80 -13.46 16.64 11.88
N ARG A 81 -13.91 17.34 10.84
CA ARG A 81 -13.97 18.80 10.77
C ARG A 81 -15.38 19.24 10.38
N PRO A 82 -16.33 19.27 11.33
CA PRO A 82 -17.75 19.49 11.00
C PRO A 82 -18.06 20.78 10.24
N ALA A 83 -17.24 21.82 10.42
CA ALA A 83 -17.40 23.11 9.72
C ALA A 83 -16.76 23.13 8.33
N HIS A 84 -16.09 22.08 7.90
CA HIS A 84 -15.40 22.03 6.62
C HIS A 84 -16.39 21.96 5.46
N LYS A 85 -16.19 22.79 4.44
CA LYS A 85 -17.11 22.88 3.29
C LYS A 85 -16.97 21.73 2.30
N ARG A 86 -15.79 21.10 2.24
CA ARG A 86 -15.53 19.99 1.31
C ARG A 86 -16.28 18.74 1.72
N LYS A 87 -16.93 18.10 0.76
CA LYS A 87 -17.70 16.85 0.95
C LYS A 87 -17.24 15.73 0.02
N ASN A 88 -16.31 16.00 -0.89
CA ASN A 88 -15.83 15.03 -1.87
C ASN A 88 -14.46 14.49 -1.44
N TRP A 89 -14.35 13.17 -1.30
CA TRP A 89 -13.15 12.51 -0.83
C TRP A 89 -12.80 11.39 -1.80
N PHE A 90 -11.58 11.41 -2.33
CA PHE A 90 -11.15 10.47 -3.36
C PHE A 90 -10.28 9.36 -2.77
N VAL A 91 -10.52 8.14 -3.25
CA VAL A 91 -9.77 6.94 -2.88
C VAL A 91 -9.32 6.26 -4.16
N GLY A 92 -8.05 5.83 -4.20
CA GLY A 92 -7.52 5.08 -5.33
C GLY A 92 -7.65 3.58 -5.10
N VAL A 93 -8.12 2.87 -6.11
CA VAL A 93 -8.16 1.40 -6.13
C VAL A 93 -7.38 0.92 -7.34
N ALA A 94 -6.45 0.00 -7.13
CA ALA A 94 -5.64 -0.59 -8.19
C ALA A 94 -5.57 -2.10 -8.03
N GLN A 95 -5.42 -2.81 -9.15
CA GLN A 95 -5.22 -4.25 -9.14
C GLN A 95 -3.83 -4.59 -9.67
N PHE A 96 -3.26 -5.66 -9.15
CA PHE A 96 -1.95 -6.16 -9.57
C PHE A 96 -2.02 -7.67 -9.71
N ALA A 97 -1.34 -8.19 -10.74
CA ALA A 97 -1.18 -9.63 -10.88
C ALA A 97 -0.24 -10.16 -9.79
N LEU A 98 -0.54 -11.34 -9.25
CA LEU A 98 0.39 -12.02 -8.36
C LEU A 98 1.60 -12.50 -9.18
N PRO A 99 2.84 -12.29 -8.70
CA PRO A 99 4.00 -12.86 -9.36
C PRO A 99 3.93 -14.39 -9.30
N GLU A 100 4.19 -15.05 -10.40
CA GLU A 100 4.16 -16.51 -10.48
C GLU A 100 5.24 -17.16 -9.63
N THR A 101 6.37 -16.46 -9.48
CA THR A 101 7.49 -16.91 -8.66
C THR A 101 8.00 -15.75 -7.80
N LEU A 102 8.39 -16.08 -6.56
CA LEU A 102 9.09 -15.11 -5.73
C LEU A 102 10.51 -14.90 -6.30
N PRO A 103 11.02 -13.67 -6.28
CA PRO A 103 12.39 -13.43 -6.70
C PRO A 103 13.36 -14.20 -5.80
N SER A 104 14.36 -14.84 -6.41
CA SER A 104 15.42 -15.48 -5.66
C SER A 104 16.40 -14.43 -5.12
N ASP A 105 17.07 -14.74 -4.02
CA ASP A 105 18.07 -13.85 -3.45
C ASP A 105 19.19 -13.50 -4.45
N ASP A 106 19.49 -14.40 -5.38
CA ASP A 106 20.51 -14.20 -6.42
C ASP A 106 20.11 -13.12 -7.44
N GLU A 107 18.83 -12.84 -7.59
CA GLU A 107 18.32 -11.81 -8.50
C GLU A 107 18.26 -10.42 -7.85
N ILE A 108 18.56 -10.33 -6.55
CA ILE A 108 18.51 -9.10 -5.78
C ILE A 108 19.93 -8.59 -5.55
N VAL A 109 20.19 -7.38 -6.02
CA VAL A 109 21.47 -6.70 -5.81
C VAL A 109 21.33 -5.74 -4.64
N PHE A 110 22.20 -5.88 -3.64
CA PHE A 110 22.24 -5.02 -2.48
C PHE A 110 23.35 -3.98 -2.61
N GLN A 111 23.03 -2.74 -2.29
CA GLN A 111 23.99 -1.63 -2.28
C GLN A 111 23.84 -0.86 -0.97
N ALA A 112 24.92 -0.74 -0.23
CA ALA A 112 24.95 0.10 0.96
C ALA A 112 24.90 1.57 0.57
N CYS A 113 24.14 2.37 1.29
CA CYS A 113 24.05 3.81 1.07
C CYS A 113 23.78 4.53 2.39
N ARG A 114 23.96 5.85 2.38
CA ARG A 114 23.62 6.65 3.55
C ARG A 114 22.13 6.81 3.66
N ALA A 115 21.63 6.75 4.90
CA ALA A 115 20.23 7.04 5.18
C ALA A 115 19.95 8.52 4.94
N SER A 116 18.74 8.84 4.50
CA SER A 116 18.30 10.22 4.32
C SER A 116 17.38 10.60 5.49
N GLY A 117 17.34 11.88 5.83
CA GLY A 117 16.45 12.40 6.88
C GLY A 117 17.10 13.49 7.71
N SER A 118 16.45 13.85 8.82
CA SER A 118 16.98 14.82 9.79
C SER A 118 18.32 14.34 10.33
N GLY A 119 19.35 15.17 10.20
CA GLY A 119 20.72 14.76 10.36
C GLY A 119 21.13 14.35 11.76
N GLY A 120 22.25 13.71 11.82
CA GLY A 120 23.04 13.32 12.97
C GLY A 120 24.33 12.75 12.43
N GLN A 121 25.36 12.68 13.25
CA GLN A 121 26.65 12.19 12.81
C GLN A 121 26.56 10.77 12.23
N HIS A 122 25.78 9.91 12.87
CA HIS A 122 25.60 8.52 12.40
C HIS A 122 24.98 8.47 11.00
N VAL A 123 23.93 9.26 10.74
CA VAL A 123 23.24 9.32 9.44
C VAL A 123 24.20 9.84 8.35
N ASN A 124 25.03 10.83 8.68
CA ASN A 124 25.92 11.48 7.72
C ASN A 124 27.22 10.72 7.46
N THR A 125 27.67 9.86 8.37
CA THR A 125 28.96 9.20 8.28
C THR A 125 28.91 7.69 8.09
N THR A 126 27.77 7.05 8.33
CA THR A 126 27.63 5.61 8.27
C THR A 126 26.67 5.19 7.15
N ASP A 127 27.14 4.29 6.27
CA ASP A 127 26.32 3.72 5.21
C ASP A 127 25.48 2.56 5.76
N SER A 128 24.48 2.89 6.59
CA SER A 128 23.61 1.91 7.26
C SER A 128 22.40 1.49 6.43
N ALA A 129 21.91 2.35 5.55
CA ALA A 129 20.79 2.04 4.67
C ALA A 129 21.18 1.06 3.57
N VAL A 130 20.26 0.24 3.13
CA VAL A 130 20.47 -0.74 2.07
C VAL A 130 19.46 -0.48 0.95
N HIS A 131 19.99 -0.38 -0.28
CA HIS A 131 19.21 -0.29 -1.52
C HIS A 131 19.21 -1.66 -2.19
N ALA A 132 18.08 -2.34 -2.23
CA ALA A 132 17.91 -3.63 -2.86
C ALA A 132 17.23 -3.47 -4.21
N THR A 133 17.83 -4.02 -5.26
CA THR A 133 17.30 -3.95 -6.63
C THR A 133 17.11 -5.36 -7.18
N HIS A 134 15.91 -5.65 -7.68
CA HIS A 134 15.61 -6.88 -8.39
C HIS A 134 16.05 -6.71 -9.85
N ALA A 135 17.08 -7.42 -10.26
CA ALA A 135 17.73 -7.22 -11.56
C ALA A 135 16.78 -7.48 -12.74
N ALA A 136 15.90 -8.47 -12.64
CA ALA A 136 15.01 -8.85 -13.73
C ALA A 136 13.89 -7.84 -13.97
N THR A 137 13.37 -7.20 -12.92
CA THR A 137 12.23 -6.26 -13.00
C THR A 137 12.64 -4.80 -12.86
N GLY A 138 13.85 -4.51 -12.38
CA GLY A 138 14.31 -3.16 -12.10
C GLY A 138 13.67 -2.53 -10.85
N ILE A 139 12.86 -3.26 -10.11
CA ILE A 139 12.24 -2.78 -8.87
C ILE A 139 13.30 -2.65 -7.80
N SER A 140 13.32 -1.51 -7.12
CA SER A 140 14.28 -1.24 -6.05
C SER A 140 13.60 -0.73 -4.79
N VAL A 141 14.18 -1.06 -3.64
CA VAL A 141 13.71 -0.64 -2.32
C VAL A 141 14.91 -0.19 -1.49
N LYS A 142 14.75 0.93 -0.79
CA LYS A 142 15.73 1.44 0.16
C LYS A 142 15.22 1.20 1.58
N VAL A 143 16.00 0.48 2.38
CA VAL A 143 15.67 0.19 3.78
C VAL A 143 16.65 0.91 4.68
N MET A 144 16.15 1.74 5.59
CA MET A 144 16.95 2.55 6.51
C MET A 144 16.37 2.65 7.91
N THR A 145 15.46 1.72 8.27
CA THR A 145 14.79 1.73 9.58
C THR A 145 15.70 1.26 10.70
N GLU A 146 16.68 0.42 10.40
CA GLU A 146 17.63 -0.09 11.37
C GLU A 146 18.96 0.67 11.27
N ARG A 147 19.71 0.71 12.38
CA ARG A 147 21.03 1.33 12.40
C ARG A 147 22.12 0.43 11.81
N SER A 148 21.84 -0.86 11.72
CA SER A 148 22.78 -1.86 11.21
C SER A 148 22.49 -2.17 9.74
N GLN A 149 23.53 -2.13 8.90
CA GLN A 149 23.44 -2.54 7.50
C GLN A 149 22.93 -3.98 7.36
N HIS A 150 23.41 -4.88 8.24
CA HIS A 150 23.00 -6.28 8.22
C HIS A 150 21.51 -6.45 8.53
N ALA A 151 20.98 -5.72 9.52
CA ALA A 151 19.57 -5.75 9.85
C ALA A 151 18.71 -5.21 8.70
N ASN A 152 19.16 -4.18 8.00
CA ASN A 152 18.46 -3.61 6.84
C ASN A 152 18.42 -4.59 5.66
N LYS A 153 19.46 -5.40 5.44
CA LYS A 153 19.47 -6.42 4.39
C LYS A 153 18.44 -7.52 4.61
N LYS A 154 18.15 -7.87 5.87
CA LYS A 154 17.16 -8.89 6.22
C LYS A 154 15.73 -8.38 6.11
N ARG A 155 15.53 -7.09 6.16
CA ARG A 155 14.24 -6.44 6.14
C ARG A 155 13.78 -6.13 4.72
#